data_e8c5f8df0ed08b33dc0596e05a2655f1
#
_entry.id   e8c5f8df0ed08b33dc0596e05a2655f1
#
_cell.length_a   1.000
_cell.length_b   1.000
_cell.length_c   1.000
_cell.angle_alpha   90.00
_cell.angle_beta   90.00
_cell.angle_gamma   90.00
#
_symmetry.space_group_name_H-M   'P 1'
#
loop_
_entity.id
_entity.type
_entity.pdbx_description
1 polymer ?
#
loop_
_entity_poly.entity_id
_entity_poly.type
_entity_poly.pdbx_seq_one_letter_code
_entity_poly.pdbx_strand_id
1 'polypeptide(L)'
;MKVHPALIGLIVSGLMIATLLAGYYQTIPNAATAQLIAYGFYTAGIVATLLLHGSPVKGFGGNFSTGFRCFIVITLVMVLFTYVFNALHPETAQQAAAALKDSLRKANNRTPNEIERDVNLFRDGFATMVVSRTIFGYLMYGAIMTAIGSFLQTLRKP
;
A
#
# COMPACT_ATOMS: atom_id res chain seq x y z
N MET A 1 -18.11 1.15 23.93
CA MET A 1 -17.89 2.08 22.78
C MET A 1 -17.61 1.25 21.53
N LYS A 2 -18.41 1.37 20.46
CA LYS A 2 -18.10 0.71 19.17
C LYS A 2 -17.06 1.55 18.42
N VAL A 3 -15.85 1.04 18.30
CA VAL A 3 -14.75 1.73 17.59
C VAL A 3 -15.12 1.87 16.11
N HIS A 4 -15.19 3.10 15.60
CA HIS A 4 -15.60 3.35 14.22
C HIS A 4 -14.61 2.71 13.20
N PRO A 5 -15.08 2.08 12.09
CA PRO A 5 -14.21 1.44 11.09
C PRO A 5 -13.06 2.34 10.58
N ALA A 6 -13.33 3.64 10.40
CA ALA A 6 -12.31 4.60 10.00
C ALA A 6 -11.20 4.79 11.04
N LEU A 7 -11.51 4.70 12.33
CA LEU A 7 -10.50 4.80 13.39
C LEU A 7 -9.58 3.57 13.40
N ILE A 8 -10.11 2.38 13.14
CA ILE A 8 -9.30 1.18 12.94
C ILE A 8 -8.36 1.41 11.74
N GLY A 9 -8.88 1.97 10.64
CA GLY A 9 -8.06 2.31 9.46
C GLY A 9 -6.92 3.26 9.79
N LEU A 10 -7.15 4.31 10.59
CA LEU A 10 -6.11 5.25 11.01
C LEU A 10 -5.03 4.60 11.88
N ILE A 11 -5.42 3.76 12.84
CA ILE A 11 -4.46 3.04 13.70
C ILE A 11 -3.61 2.11 12.85
N VAL A 12 -4.23 1.35 11.97
CA VAL A 12 -3.55 0.39 11.08
C VAL A 12 -2.58 1.12 10.15
N SER A 13 -2.99 2.24 9.54
CA SER A 13 -2.09 3.01 8.68
C SER A 13 -0.89 3.57 9.46
N GLY A 14 -1.07 3.98 10.71
CA GLY A 14 0.04 4.38 11.58
C GLY A 14 1.05 3.24 11.82
N LEU A 15 0.57 2.02 12.09
CA LEU A 15 1.42 0.84 12.22
C LEU A 15 2.14 0.49 10.91
N MET A 16 1.46 0.59 9.78
CA MET A 16 2.07 0.37 8.46
C MET A 16 3.17 1.38 8.18
N ILE A 17 2.93 2.67 8.44
CA ILE A 17 3.93 3.73 8.27
C ILE A 17 5.16 3.47 9.15
N ALA A 18 4.94 3.17 10.43
CA ALA A 18 6.04 2.85 11.36
C ALA A 18 6.86 1.65 10.85
N THR A 19 6.21 0.62 10.33
CA THR A 19 6.89 -0.56 9.78
C THR A 19 7.71 -0.23 8.53
N LEU A 20 7.15 0.58 7.61
CA LEU A 20 7.86 0.98 6.40
C LEU A 20 9.05 1.90 6.70
N LEU A 21 8.91 2.81 7.66
CA LEU A 21 10.02 3.64 8.13
C LEU A 21 11.11 2.79 8.81
N ALA A 22 10.73 1.81 9.63
CA ALA A 22 11.68 0.86 10.22
C ALA A 22 12.45 0.07 9.13
N GLY A 23 11.78 -0.29 8.03
CA GLY A 23 12.43 -0.90 6.86
C GLY A 23 13.38 0.05 6.14
N TYR A 24 12.99 1.32 6.00
CA TYR A 24 13.82 2.34 5.35
C TYR A 24 15.09 2.63 6.17
N TYR A 25 14.98 2.79 7.49
CA TYR A 25 16.12 3.01 8.38
C TYR A 25 16.88 1.72 8.75
N GLN A 26 16.65 0.63 8.02
CA GLN A 26 17.34 -0.66 8.18
C GLN A 26 17.19 -1.32 9.56
N THR A 27 16.21 -0.90 10.36
CA THR A 27 15.84 -1.59 11.61
C THR A 27 15.24 -2.97 11.30
N ILE A 28 14.60 -3.09 10.13
CA ILE A 28 14.16 -4.36 9.54
C ILE A 28 15.12 -4.68 8.38
N PRO A 29 15.75 -5.87 8.35
CA PRO A 29 16.89 -6.18 7.48
C PRO A 29 16.58 -6.12 5.98
N ASN A 30 15.30 -6.15 5.57
CA ASN A 30 14.89 -6.20 4.17
C ASN A 30 13.60 -5.39 3.96
N ALA A 31 13.65 -4.46 3.00
CA ALA A 31 12.48 -3.66 2.61
C ALA A 31 11.27 -4.51 2.18
N ALA A 32 11.51 -5.66 1.55
CA ALA A 32 10.45 -6.60 1.19
C ALA A 32 9.78 -7.20 2.44
N THR A 33 10.53 -7.50 3.48
CA THR A 33 9.99 -7.98 4.76
C THR A 33 9.13 -6.90 5.43
N ALA A 34 9.60 -5.66 5.46
CA ALA A 34 8.81 -4.53 6.00
C ALA A 34 7.50 -4.37 5.23
N GLN A 35 7.54 -4.50 3.89
CA GLN A 35 6.35 -4.43 3.06
C GLN A 35 5.36 -5.57 3.35
N LEU A 36 5.84 -6.80 3.53
CA LEU A 36 4.99 -7.95 3.88
C LEU A 36 4.32 -7.77 5.26
N ILE A 37 5.06 -7.27 6.25
CA ILE A 37 4.52 -6.97 7.58
C ILE A 37 3.45 -5.88 7.49
N ALA A 38 3.69 -4.83 6.69
CA ALA A 38 2.71 -3.77 6.46
C ALA A 38 1.40 -4.31 5.84
N TYR A 39 1.48 -5.18 4.83
CA TYR A 39 0.31 -5.87 4.28
C TYR A 39 -0.36 -6.81 5.30
N GLY A 40 0.39 -7.41 6.19
CA GLY A 40 -0.13 -8.18 7.33
C GLY A 40 -1.01 -7.31 8.24
N PHE A 41 -0.54 -6.13 8.64
CA PHE A 41 -1.35 -5.16 9.40
C PHE A 41 -2.58 -4.69 8.62
N TYR A 42 -2.43 -4.44 7.32
CA TYR A 42 -3.55 -4.08 6.47
C TYR A 42 -4.66 -5.13 6.47
N THR A 43 -4.29 -6.39 6.25
CA THR A 43 -5.22 -7.53 6.31
C THR A 43 -5.87 -7.65 7.68
N ALA A 44 -5.06 -7.60 8.75
CA ALA A 44 -5.56 -7.68 10.11
C ALA A 44 -6.57 -6.56 10.44
N GLY A 45 -6.33 -5.34 9.95
CA GLY A 45 -7.25 -4.22 10.11
C GLY A 45 -8.60 -4.44 9.43
N ILE A 46 -8.61 -4.95 8.20
CA ILE A 46 -9.85 -5.30 7.47
C ILE A 46 -10.58 -6.42 8.21
N VAL A 47 -9.88 -7.49 8.59
CA VAL A 47 -10.47 -8.63 9.30
C VAL A 47 -11.05 -8.19 10.64
N ALA A 48 -10.30 -7.42 11.43
CA ALA A 48 -10.78 -6.88 12.71
C ALA A 48 -12.04 -6.02 12.51
N THR A 49 -12.05 -5.16 11.49
CA THR A 49 -13.22 -4.33 11.17
C THR A 49 -14.45 -5.19 10.85
N LEU A 50 -14.28 -6.22 10.04
CA LEU A 50 -15.37 -7.14 9.67
C LEU A 50 -15.82 -8.01 10.85
N LEU A 51 -14.93 -8.43 11.73
CA LEU A 51 -15.28 -9.19 12.94
C LEU A 51 -16.06 -8.33 13.95
N LEU A 52 -15.68 -7.07 14.12
CA LEU A 52 -16.30 -6.17 15.09
C LEU A 52 -17.63 -5.56 14.60
N HIS A 53 -17.76 -5.35 13.30
CA HIS A 53 -18.89 -4.60 12.72
C HIS A 53 -19.67 -5.37 11.65
N GLY A 54 -19.13 -6.49 11.16
CA GLY A 54 -19.81 -7.37 10.21
C GLY A 54 -20.90 -8.17 10.89
N SER A 55 -21.88 -8.61 10.11
CA SER A 55 -22.96 -9.48 10.57
C SER A 55 -23.51 -10.28 9.39
N PRO A 56 -23.92 -11.54 9.60
CA PRO A 56 -24.61 -12.31 8.57
C PRO A 56 -25.87 -11.61 8.05
N VAL A 57 -26.60 -10.92 8.94
CA VAL A 57 -27.84 -10.19 8.61
C VAL A 57 -27.61 -9.04 7.64
N LYS A 58 -26.42 -8.44 7.62
CA LYS A 58 -26.08 -7.34 6.70
C LYS A 58 -25.90 -7.79 5.24
N GLY A 59 -25.78 -9.09 5.02
CA GLY A 59 -25.43 -9.64 3.71
C GLY A 59 -24.04 -9.19 3.21
N PHE A 60 -23.72 -9.58 1.98
CA PHE A 60 -22.41 -9.25 1.36
C PHE A 60 -22.19 -7.74 1.24
N GLY A 61 -23.14 -7.00 0.65
CA GLY A 61 -22.99 -5.57 0.38
C GLY A 61 -22.81 -4.72 1.65
N GLY A 62 -23.55 -5.03 2.72
CA GLY A 62 -23.42 -4.33 3.99
C GLY A 62 -22.10 -4.59 4.70
N ASN A 63 -21.60 -5.83 4.64
CA ASN A 63 -20.28 -6.19 5.16
C ASN A 63 -19.15 -5.56 4.33
N PHE A 64 -19.29 -5.60 2.99
CA PHE A 64 -18.33 -4.95 2.09
C PHE A 64 -18.25 -3.44 2.35
N SER A 65 -19.38 -2.75 2.47
CA SER A 65 -19.42 -1.32 2.84
C SER A 65 -18.73 -1.03 4.17
N THR A 66 -18.83 -1.97 5.12
CA THR A 66 -18.15 -1.83 6.43
C THR A 66 -16.63 -1.92 6.28
N GLY A 67 -16.12 -2.92 5.57
CA GLY A 67 -14.69 -3.06 5.30
C GLY A 67 -14.15 -1.97 4.37
N PHE A 68 -14.95 -1.53 3.40
CA PHE A 68 -14.62 -0.42 2.49
C PHE A 68 -14.24 0.86 3.27
N ARG A 69 -15.00 1.22 4.29
CA ARG A 69 -14.71 2.39 5.12
C ARG A 69 -13.37 2.29 5.86
N CYS A 70 -12.92 1.10 6.18
CA CYS A 70 -11.62 0.87 6.78
C CYS A 70 -10.51 0.98 5.72
N PHE A 71 -10.60 0.19 4.63
CA PHE A 71 -9.50 0.14 3.68
C PHE A 71 -9.32 1.43 2.87
N ILE A 72 -10.39 2.19 2.60
CA ILE A 72 -10.26 3.46 1.91
C ILE A 72 -9.48 4.49 2.75
N VAL A 73 -9.69 4.50 4.07
CA VAL A 73 -8.93 5.37 4.98
C VAL A 73 -7.45 4.96 5.00
N ILE A 74 -7.15 3.66 5.09
CA ILE A 74 -5.78 3.17 5.03
C ILE A 74 -5.12 3.60 3.71
N THR A 75 -5.81 3.39 2.58
CA THR A 75 -5.29 3.76 1.25
C THR A 75 -4.98 5.26 1.18
N LEU A 76 -5.91 6.13 1.60
CA LEU A 76 -5.71 7.58 1.56
C LEU A 76 -4.52 8.02 2.42
N VAL A 77 -4.39 7.51 3.63
CA VAL A 77 -3.26 7.81 4.52
C VAL A 77 -1.95 7.32 3.92
N MET A 78 -1.93 6.12 3.36
CA MET A 78 -0.71 5.55 2.75
C MET A 78 -0.30 6.28 1.47
N VAL A 79 -1.25 6.74 0.67
CA VAL A 79 -0.99 7.57 -0.51
C VAL A 79 -0.38 8.92 -0.11
N LEU A 80 -0.97 9.58 0.89
CA LEU A 80 -0.44 10.82 1.42
C LEU A 80 0.97 10.63 1.99
N PHE A 81 1.16 9.59 2.79
CA PHE A 81 2.49 9.23 3.31
C PHE A 81 3.49 9.01 2.19
N THR A 82 3.15 8.22 1.17
CA THR A 82 4.03 7.94 0.03
C THR A 82 4.41 9.21 -0.71
N TYR A 83 3.46 10.12 -0.93
CA TYR A 83 3.72 11.40 -1.58
C TYR A 83 4.68 12.26 -0.76
N VAL A 84 4.38 12.47 0.52
CA VAL A 84 5.20 13.29 1.43
C VAL A 84 6.59 12.66 1.59
N PHE A 85 6.66 11.35 1.78
CA PHE A 85 7.93 10.63 1.93
C PHE A 85 8.84 10.82 0.71
N ASN A 86 8.33 10.66 -0.50
CA ASN A 86 9.12 10.85 -1.73
C ASN A 86 9.49 12.32 -1.96
N ALA A 87 8.65 13.27 -1.52
CA ALA A 87 8.99 14.70 -1.58
C ALA A 87 10.15 15.08 -0.64
N LEU A 88 10.21 14.44 0.52
CA LEU A 88 11.26 14.67 1.53
C LEU A 88 12.56 13.88 1.23
N HIS A 89 12.49 12.80 0.45
CA HIS A 89 13.59 11.88 0.16
C HIS A 89 13.85 11.76 -1.36
N PRO A 90 14.32 12.83 -2.01
CA PRO A 90 14.60 12.83 -3.45
C PRO A 90 15.69 11.84 -3.85
N GLU A 91 16.53 11.42 -2.90
CA GLU A 91 17.56 10.39 -3.08
C GLU A 91 16.97 9.03 -3.50
N THR A 92 15.73 8.72 -3.11
CA THR A 92 15.06 7.48 -3.51
C THR A 92 14.85 7.42 -5.03
N ALA A 93 14.45 8.54 -5.64
CA ALA A 93 14.32 8.66 -7.09
C ALA A 93 15.66 8.54 -7.81
N GLN A 94 16.72 9.13 -7.23
CA GLN A 94 18.08 9.06 -7.79
C GLN A 94 18.63 7.63 -7.75
N GLN A 95 18.45 6.92 -6.63
CA GLN A 95 18.88 5.53 -6.48
C GLN A 95 18.13 4.61 -7.46
N ALA A 96 16.81 4.78 -7.59
CA ALA A 96 16.00 4.02 -8.53
C ALA A 96 16.40 4.30 -10.00
N ALA A 97 16.69 5.56 -10.34
CA ALA A 97 17.18 5.96 -11.65
C ALA A 97 18.57 5.37 -11.96
N ALA A 98 19.48 5.34 -10.97
CA ALA A 98 20.79 4.70 -11.11
C ALA A 98 20.66 3.19 -11.37
N ALA A 99 19.81 2.49 -10.61
CA ALA A 99 19.55 1.08 -10.81
C ALA A 99 18.94 0.78 -12.20
N LEU A 100 18.03 1.66 -12.68
CA LEU A 100 17.48 1.56 -14.04
C LEU A 100 18.59 1.74 -15.09
N LYS A 101 19.47 2.75 -14.92
CA LYS A 101 20.60 2.99 -15.82
C LYS A 101 21.51 1.77 -15.95
N ASP A 102 21.83 1.13 -14.83
CA ASP A 102 22.67 -0.07 -14.82
C ASP A 102 21.99 -1.26 -15.49
N SER A 103 20.66 -1.43 -15.29
CA SER A 103 19.91 -2.49 -15.95
C SER A 103 19.84 -2.30 -17.48
N LEU A 104 19.62 -1.05 -17.94
CA LEU A 104 19.57 -0.73 -19.36
C LEU A 104 20.94 -0.88 -20.04
N ARG A 105 22.04 -0.54 -19.34
CA ARG A 105 23.40 -0.79 -19.83
C ARG A 105 23.71 -2.28 -19.98
N LYS A 106 23.29 -3.11 -19.02
CA LYS A 106 23.48 -4.56 -19.07
C LYS A 106 22.67 -5.22 -20.20
N ALA A 107 21.49 -4.69 -20.50
CA ALA A 107 20.66 -5.18 -21.60
C ALA A 107 21.28 -4.96 -23.00
N ASN A 108 22.21 -4.00 -23.12
CA ASN A 108 23.03 -3.69 -24.30
C ASN A 108 22.23 -3.56 -25.63
N ASN A 109 20.97 -3.09 -25.54
CA ASN A 109 20.06 -2.96 -26.67
C ASN A 109 19.67 -1.50 -26.97
N ARG A 110 20.35 -0.52 -26.33
CA ARG A 110 20.10 0.91 -26.46
C ARG A 110 21.38 1.71 -26.54
N THR A 111 21.32 2.83 -27.22
CA THR A 111 22.44 3.78 -27.27
C THR A 111 22.61 4.55 -25.95
N PRO A 112 23.80 5.05 -25.63
CA PRO A 112 24.02 5.84 -24.41
C PRO A 112 23.07 7.03 -24.26
N ASN A 113 22.75 7.72 -25.37
CA ASN A 113 21.84 8.86 -25.37
C ASN A 113 20.39 8.45 -25.07
N GLU A 114 19.94 7.32 -25.59
CA GLU A 114 18.60 6.77 -25.28
C GLU A 114 18.50 6.37 -23.80
N ILE A 115 19.55 5.74 -23.26
CA ILE A 115 19.59 5.39 -21.83
C ILE A 115 19.51 6.64 -20.96
N GLU A 116 20.26 7.71 -21.26
CA GLU A 116 20.21 8.95 -20.50
C GLU A 116 18.84 9.62 -20.56
N ARG A 117 18.22 9.66 -21.74
CA ARG A 117 16.88 10.20 -21.91
C ARG A 117 15.85 9.42 -21.08
N ASP A 118 15.85 8.09 -21.17
CA ASP A 118 14.91 7.24 -20.46
C ASP A 118 15.07 7.34 -18.95
N VAL A 119 16.31 7.39 -18.46
CA VAL A 119 16.62 7.57 -17.03
C VAL A 119 16.14 8.93 -16.51
N ASN A 120 16.29 10.00 -17.29
CA ASN A 120 15.81 11.33 -16.91
C ASN A 120 14.28 11.36 -16.87
N LEU A 121 13.60 10.83 -17.90
CA LEU A 121 12.13 10.71 -17.91
C LEU A 121 11.59 9.89 -16.73
N PHE A 122 12.27 8.79 -16.40
CA PHE A 122 11.93 7.96 -15.25
C PHE A 122 12.09 8.74 -13.93
N ARG A 123 13.21 9.43 -13.74
CA ARG A 123 13.46 10.21 -12.53
C ARG A 123 12.44 11.32 -12.35
N ASP A 124 12.11 12.04 -13.42
CA ASP A 124 11.17 13.17 -13.37
C ASP A 124 9.73 12.69 -13.13
N GLY A 125 9.36 11.50 -13.62
CA GLY A 125 8.06 10.86 -13.41
C GLY A 125 7.98 9.98 -12.15
N PHE A 126 9.08 9.80 -11.41
CA PHE A 126 9.18 8.80 -10.34
C PHE A 126 8.12 8.96 -9.24
N ALA A 127 7.94 10.16 -8.71
CA ALA A 127 6.95 10.41 -7.65
C ALA A 127 5.52 10.07 -8.11
N THR A 128 5.14 10.49 -9.31
CA THR A 128 3.82 10.18 -9.88
C THR A 128 3.63 8.68 -10.08
N MET A 129 4.65 7.99 -10.58
CA MET A 129 4.62 6.53 -10.77
C MET A 129 4.46 5.78 -9.45
N VAL A 130 5.22 6.14 -8.42
CA VAL A 130 5.16 5.48 -7.10
C VAL A 130 3.81 5.74 -6.44
N VAL A 131 3.31 6.97 -6.47
CA VAL A 131 1.99 7.31 -5.91
C VAL A 131 0.88 6.56 -6.63
N SER A 132 0.89 6.53 -7.97
CA SER A 132 -0.10 5.78 -8.76
C SER A 132 -0.07 4.28 -8.42
N ARG A 133 1.12 3.69 -8.35
CA ARG A 133 1.29 2.29 -7.95
C ARG A 133 0.75 2.02 -6.54
N THR A 134 0.97 2.95 -5.61
CA THR A 134 0.46 2.88 -4.24
C THR A 134 -1.06 2.90 -4.22
N ILE A 135 -1.70 3.82 -4.96
CA ILE A 135 -3.16 3.90 -5.06
C ILE A 135 -3.73 2.58 -5.57
N PHE A 136 -3.30 2.14 -6.76
CA PHE A 136 -3.82 0.91 -7.36
C PHE A 136 -3.53 -0.32 -6.51
N GLY A 137 -2.32 -0.45 -5.96
CA GLY A 137 -1.92 -1.58 -5.13
C GLY A 137 -2.81 -1.72 -3.89
N TYR A 138 -2.97 -0.65 -3.12
CA TYR A 138 -3.79 -0.70 -1.90
C TYR A 138 -5.28 -0.80 -2.19
N LEU A 139 -5.82 -0.14 -3.22
CA LEU A 139 -7.22 -0.27 -3.60
C LEU A 139 -7.55 -1.69 -4.04
N MET A 140 -6.75 -2.28 -4.92
CA MET A 140 -6.97 -3.65 -5.40
C MET A 140 -6.87 -4.66 -4.26
N TYR A 141 -5.81 -4.57 -3.46
CA TYR A 141 -5.62 -5.46 -2.32
C TYR A 141 -6.74 -5.32 -1.29
N GLY A 142 -7.08 -4.09 -0.91
CA GLY A 142 -8.16 -3.82 0.05
C GLY A 142 -9.52 -4.30 -0.44
N ALA A 143 -9.84 -4.10 -1.72
CA ALA A 143 -11.09 -4.57 -2.31
C ALA A 143 -11.19 -6.10 -2.30
N ILE A 144 -10.12 -6.80 -2.70
CA ILE A 144 -10.06 -8.27 -2.71
C ILE A 144 -10.22 -8.82 -1.29
N MET A 145 -9.42 -8.33 -0.34
CA MET A 145 -9.47 -8.80 1.05
C MET A 145 -10.81 -8.50 1.72
N THR A 146 -11.40 -7.34 1.42
CA THR A 146 -12.73 -6.97 1.93
C THR A 146 -13.82 -7.85 1.30
N ALA A 147 -13.74 -8.15 0.01
CA ALA A 147 -14.70 -9.02 -0.67
C ALA A 147 -14.67 -10.44 -0.08
N ILE A 148 -13.48 -11.02 0.07
CA ILE A 148 -13.31 -12.35 0.69
C ILE A 148 -13.86 -12.35 2.11
N GLY A 149 -13.45 -11.39 2.95
CA GLY A 149 -13.89 -11.29 4.33
C GLY A 149 -15.40 -11.07 4.46
N SER A 150 -16.00 -10.26 3.58
CA SER A 150 -17.44 -10.01 3.53
C SER A 150 -18.22 -11.25 3.14
N PHE A 151 -17.71 -12.01 2.18
CA PHE A 151 -18.31 -13.28 1.78
C PHE A 151 -18.28 -14.28 2.94
N LEU A 152 -17.14 -14.44 3.62
CA LEU A 152 -17.02 -15.32 4.79
C LEU A 152 -17.96 -14.93 5.93
N GLN A 153 -18.19 -13.62 6.13
CA GLN A 153 -19.17 -13.16 7.13
C GLN A 153 -20.60 -13.54 6.79
N THR A 154 -20.96 -13.64 5.51
CA THR A 154 -22.33 -14.10 5.12
C THR A 154 -22.54 -15.57 5.37
N LEU A 155 -21.46 -16.37 5.39
CA LEU A 155 -21.53 -17.82 5.64
C LEU A 155 -21.58 -18.18 7.15
N ARG A 156 -21.30 -17.21 8.03
CA ARG A 156 -21.42 -17.45 9.48
C ARG A 156 -22.89 -17.68 9.83
N LYS A 157 -23.17 -18.79 10.48
CA LYS A 157 -24.49 -19.02 11.06
C LYS A 157 -24.76 -17.97 12.15
N PRO A 158 -25.99 -17.42 12.22
CA PRO A 158 -26.38 -16.50 13.26
C PRO A 158 -26.30 -17.12 14.66
#